data_e53a18222f0b42434cf70c3103848cea
#
_entry.id   e53a18222f0b42434cf70c3103848cea
#
_cell.length_a   1.000
_cell.length_b   1.000
_cell.length_c   1.000
_cell.angle_alpha   90.00
_cell.angle_beta   90.00
_cell.angle_gamma   90.00
#
_symmetry.space_group_name_H-M   'P 1'
#
loop_
_entity.id
_entity.type
_entity.pdbx_description
1 polymer ?
#
loop_
_entity_poly.entity_id
_entity_poly.type
_entity_poly.pdbx_seq_one_letter_code
_entity_poly.pdbx_strand_id
1 'polypeptide(L)'
;MICLKDGSITVSSKQLILGSGSPRRRELLAVLGLCPVDVRAPDVDETPLKGELPRSYCNRITAAKAAALPAAANEVILCADTTVALGRRIMGKPADRDEARAFLQKLSGRRHKVITAVAVKSTERIWQKDVVSTVQMKRLSPQELEGYLSTGDWQGKAGAYGIQGPAGAFIPWISGSYPAVMGLPLPETAHLLQAAGINIWGQT
;
A
#
# COMPACT_ATOMS: atom_id res chain seq x y z
N MET A 1 12.27 -6.62 28.36
CA MET A 1 11.69 -6.04 29.60
C MET A 1 12.84 -5.94 30.61
N ILE A 2 13.53 -4.80 30.64
CA ILE A 2 14.54 -4.52 31.66
C ILE A 2 14.00 -3.34 32.44
N CYS A 3 13.60 -3.60 33.67
CA CYS A 3 13.19 -2.60 34.65
C CYS A 3 14.45 -2.06 35.32
N LEU A 4 14.85 -0.83 34.99
CA LEU A 4 15.82 -0.09 35.78
C LEU A 4 15.06 0.99 36.56
N LYS A 5 15.02 0.84 37.85
CA LYS A 5 14.69 1.88 38.81
C LYS A 5 15.80 2.92 38.72
N ASP A 6 15.45 4.16 38.38
CA ASP A 6 15.91 5.42 38.91
C ASP A 6 15.74 6.50 37.86
N GLY A 7 14.86 7.48 38.15
CA GLY A 7 14.89 8.83 37.61
C GLY A 7 14.87 8.99 36.08
N SER A 8 14.30 8.09 35.31
CA SER A 8 14.33 8.14 33.86
C SER A 8 13.11 8.84 33.30
N ILE A 9 13.37 9.83 32.49
CA ILE A 9 12.49 10.40 31.47
C ILE A 9 11.70 9.27 30.83
N THR A 10 10.41 9.19 31.11
CA THR A 10 9.49 8.29 30.40
C THR A 10 9.41 8.79 28.95
N VAL A 11 10.30 8.31 28.10
CA VAL A 11 10.11 8.41 26.66
C VAL A 11 8.90 7.54 26.34
N SER A 12 7.74 8.17 26.25
CA SER A 12 6.52 7.50 25.76
C SER A 12 6.82 6.97 24.37
N SER A 13 7.13 5.68 24.28
CA SER A 13 7.37 5.04 23.00
C SER A 13 6.07 5.09 22.19
N LYS A 14 6.08 5.80 21.07
CA LYS A 14 4.94 5.87 20.15
C LYS A 14 4.57 4.47 19.68
N GLN A 15 3.29 4.15 19.67
CA GLN A 15 2.75 2.87 19.22
C GLN A 15 2.34 2.96 17.75
N LEU A 16 2.86 2.06 16.93
CA LEU A 16 2.49 2.01 15.51
C LEU A 16 1.18 1.24 15.35
N ILE A 17 0.19 1.89 14.73
CA ILE A 17 -1.09 1.31 14.31
C ILE A 17 -1.09 1.20 12.79
N LEU A 18 -1.45 0.04 12.25
CA LEU A 18 -1.64 -0.12 10.82
C LEU A 18 -3.10 0.13 10.43
N GLY A 19 -3.38 1.25 9.77
CA GLY A 19 -4.68 1.63 9.19
C GLY A 19 -4.95 0.92 7.86
N SER A 20 -4.82 -0.41 7.83
CA SER A 20 -5.03 -1.21 6.61
C SER A 20 -5.17 -2.68 6.92
N GLY A 21 -6.19 -3.33 6.33
CA GLY A 21 -6.35 -4.80 6.39
C GLY A 21 -5.45 -5.58 5.43
N SER A 22 -4.54 -4.93 4.69
CA SER A 22 -3.69 -5.60 3.70
C SER A 22 -2.56 -6.41 4.35
N PRO A 23 -2.49 -7.75 4.16
CA PRO A 23 -1.39 -8.57 4.68
C PRO A 23 -0.02 -8.12 4.13
N ARG A 24 0.03 -7.72 2.86
CA ARG A 24 1.26 -7.26 2.18
C ARG A 24 1.90 -6.04 2.86
N ARG A 25 1.09 -5.12 3.36
CA ARG A 25 1.60 -3.95 4.10
C ARG A 25 2.22 -4.33 5.43
N ARG A 26 1.64 -5.34 6.09
CA ARG A 26 2.22 -5.90 7.33
C ARG A 26 3.56 -6.58 7.05
N GLU A 27 3.65 -7.36 5.97
CA GLU A 27 4.91 -7.99 5.52
C GLU A 27 5.98 -6.94 5.22
N LEU A 28 5.61 -5.87 4.50
CA LEU A 28 6.53 -4.78 4.18
C LEU A 28 6.99 -3.99 5.41
N LEU A 29 6.13 -3.79 6.41
CA LEU A 29 6.54 -3.20 7.70
C LEU A 29 7.51 -4.11 8.44
N ALA A 30 7.31 -5.42 8.39
CA ALA A 30 8.23 -6.39 9.00
C ALA A 30 9.64 -6.35 8.38
N VAL A 31 9.77 -6.00 7.10
CA VAL A 31 11.07 -5.75 6.45
C VAL A 31 11.82 -4.59 7.11
N LEU A 32 11.10 -3.59 7.65
CA LEU A 32 11.66 -2.48 8.42
C LEU A 32 11.87 -2.83 9.91
N GLY A 33 11.65 -4.09 10.31
CA GLY A 33 11.68 -4.49 11.71
C GLY A 33 10.50 -3.97 12.54
N LEU A 34 9.43 -3.47 11.88
CA LEU A 34 8.28 -2.87 12.55
C LEU A 34 7.12 -3.87 12.64
N CYS A 35 6.59 -4.01 13.85
CA CYS A 35 5.37 -4.77 14.10
C CYS A 35 4.30 -3.81 14.66
N PRO A 36 3.21 -3.55 13.91
CA PRO A 36 2.10 -2.76 14.43
C PRO A 36 1.48 -3.43 15.66
N VAL A 37 1.19 -2.65 16.69
CA VAL A 37 0.54 -3.16 17.91
C VAL A 37 -0.95 -3.44 17.70
N ASP A 38 -1.53 -2.80 16.67
CA ASP A 38 -2.94 -2.98 16.31
C ASP A 38 -3.16 -2.75 14.80
N VAL A 39 -4.24 -3.30 14.26
CA VAL A 39 -4.66 -3.17 12.87
C VAL A 39 -6.09 -2.67 12.82
N ARG A 40 -6.28 -1.45 12.33
CA ARG A 40 -7.59 -0.79 12.21
C ARG A 40 -7.86 -0.47 10.74
N ALA A 41 -8.59 -1.32 10.04
CA ALA A 41 -8.96 -1.05 8.65
C ALA A 41 -10.04 0.04 8.60
N PRO A 42 -9.78 1.23 8.02
CA PRO A 42 -10.80 2.26 7.89
C PRO A 42 -11.83 1.87 6.84
N ASP A 43 -13.09 2.17 7.11
CA ASP A 43 -14.17 2.11 6.13
C ASP A 43 -14.38 3.50 5.54
N VAL A 44 -14.08 3.66 4.25
CA VAL A 44 -14.22 4.92 3.51
C VAL A 44 -14.75 4.64 2.11
N ASP A 45 -15.50 5.60 1.55
CA ASP A 45 -15.92 5.51 0.15
C ASP A 45 -14.71 5.65 -0.79
N GLU A 46 -14.39 4.55 -1.44
CA GLU A 46 -13.31 4.48 -2.44
C GLU A 46 -13.81 4.74 -3.88
N THR A 47 -15.04 5.25 -4.07
CA THR A 47 -15.56 5.54 -5.42
C THR A 47 -14.78 6.67 -6.09
N PRO A 48 -14.24 6.45 -7.32
CA PRO A 48 -13.58 7.53 -8.07
C PRO A 48 -14.56 8.64 -8.43
N LEU A 49 -14.14 9.89 -8.30
CA LEU A 49 -14.92 11.05 -8.71
C LEU A 49 -14.90 11.20 -10.24
N LYS A 50 -15.93 11.83 -10.79
CA LYS A 50 -16.03 12.05 -12.25
C LYS A 50 -14.80 12.81 -12.77
N GLY A 51 -14.05 12.19 -13.68
CA GLY A 51 -12.85 12.79 -14.30
C GLY A 51 -11.61 12.80 -13.40
N GLU A 52 -11.65 12.19 -12.23
CA GLU A 52 -10.53 12.17 -11.30
C GLU A 52 -9.32 11.45 -11.88
N LEU A 53 -8.14 12.05 -11.75
CA LEU A 53 -6.90 11.44 -12.20
C LEU A 53 -6.43 10.37 -11.20
N PRO A 54 -5.80 9.28 -11.67
CA PRO A 54 -5.40 8.16 -10.79
C PRO A 54 -4.52 8.58 -9.61
N ARG A 55 -3.59 9.54 -9.79
CA ARG A 55 -2.73 10.01 -8.72
C ARG A 55 -3.51 10.83 -7.69
N SER A 56 -4.42 11.68 -8.13
CA SER A 56 -5.29 12.47 -7.24
C SER A 56 -6.21 11.55 -6.45
N TYR A 57 -6.81 10.57 -7.12
CA TYR A 57 -7.63 9.53 -6.50
C TYR A 57 -6.87 8.79 -5.38
N CYS A 58 -5.69 8.23 -5.69
CA CYS A 58 -4.88 7.49 -4.73
C CYS A 58 -4.53 8.35 -3.49
N ASN A 59 -4.16 9.61 -3.71
CA ASN A 59 -3.86 10.55 -2.63
C ASN A 59 -5.09 10.90 -1.80
N ARG A 60 -6.24 11.14 -2.43
CA ARG A 60 -7.50 11.45 -1.74
C ARG A 60 -7.96 10.28 -0.87
N ILE A 61 -7.94 9.07 -1.40
CA ILE A 61 -8.33 7.86 -0.65
C ILE A 61 -7.40 7.64 0.54
N THR A 62 -6.09 7.83 0.35
CA THR A 62 -5.11 7.69 1.44
C THR A 62 -5.36 8.72 2.55
N ALA A 63 -5.63 9.98 2.18
CA ALA A 63 -5.98 11.03 3.14
C ALA A 63 -7.29 10.72 3.88
N ALA A 64 -8.31 10.26 3.16
CA ALA A 64 -9.60 9.88 3.76
C ALA A 64 -9.43 8.74 4.77
N LYS A 65 -8.65 7.71 4.42
CA LYS A 65 -8.32 6.60 5.34
C LYS A 65 -7.64 7.09 6.62
N ALA A 66 -6.66 7.99 6.50
CA ALA A 66 -5.98 8.56 7.67
C ALA A 66 -6.90 9.46 8.50
N ALA A 67 -7.77 10.24 7.86
CA ALA A 67 -8.73 11.12 8.55
C ALA A 67 -9.76 10.32 9.35
N ALA A 68 -10.25 9.19 8.81
CA ALA A 68 -11.30 8.37 9.41
C ALA A 68 -10.88 7.67 10.72
N LEU A 69 -9.58 7.51 10.98
CA LEU A 69 -9.10 6.83 12.18
C LEU A 69 -8.68 7.85 13.26
N PRO A 70 -9.27 7.81 14.46
CA PRO A 70 -8.80 8.62 15.59
C PRO A 70 -7.45 8.09 16.08
N ALA A 71 -6.52 8.99 16.41
CA ALA A 71 -5.22 8.66 17.01
C ALA A 71 -5.22 9.09 18.49
N ALA A 72 -4.83 8.18 19.38
CA ALA A 72 -4.54 8.51 20.77
C ALA A 72 -3.18 9.24 20.90
N ALA A 73 -2.91 9.87 22.04
CA ALA A 73 -1.72 10.71 22.23
C ALA A 73 -0.38 9.99 21.99
N ASN A 74 -0.34 8.69 22.27
CA ASN A 74 0.83 7.84 22.04
C ASN A 74 0.78 7.01 20.75
N GLU A 75 -0.23 7.19 19.89
CA GLU A 75 -0.39 6.43 18.67
C GLU A 75 0.13 7.17 17.44
N VAL A 76 0.68 6.41 16.51
CA VAL A 76 1.02 6.81 15.16
C VAL A 76 0.33 5.86 14.20
N ILE A 77 -0.56 6.37 13.36
CA ILE A 77 -1.36 5.56 12.44
C ILE A 77 -0.77 5.65 11.04
N LEU A 78 -0.47 4.52 10.43
CA LEU A 78 -0.01 4.38 9.05
C LEU A 78 -1.16 3.91 8.16
N CYS A 79 -1.56 4.74 7.21
CA CYS A 79 -2.50 4.39 6.14
C CYS A 79 -1.80 4.40 4.79
N ALA A 80 -2.29 3.61 3.85
CA ALA A 80 -1.82 3.64 2.47
C ALA A 80 -2.95 3.21 1.52
N ASP A 81 -2.82 3.64 0.27
CA ASP A 81 -3.62 3.16 -0.84
C ASP A 81 -2.74 2.84 -2.04
N THR A 82 -3.18 1.91 -2.89
CA THR A 82 -2.47 1.51 -4.10
C THR A 82 -3.43 1.42 -5.27
N THR A 83 -3.14 2.19 -6.30
CA THR A 83 -3.98 2.33 -7.49
C THR A 83 -3.19 1.89 -8.72
N VAL A 84 -3.74 0.97 -9.49
CA VAL A 84 -3.24 0.60 -10.82
C VAL A 84 -3.94 1.45 -11.87
N ALA A 85 -3.19 2.00 -12.83
CA ALA A 85 -3.75 2.86 -13.87
C ALA A 85 -3.15 2.58 -15.24
N LEU A 86 -4.04 2.39 -16.22
CA LEU A 86 -3.68 2.34 -17.65
C LEU A 86 -4.08 3.65 -18.31
N GLY A 87 -3.10 4.52 -18.57
CA GLY A 87 -3.35 5.90 -18.94
C GLY A 87 -4.12 6.64 -17.84
N ARG A 88 -5.31 7.14 -18.15
CA ARG A 88 -6.20 7.81 -17.17
C ARG A 88 -7.21 6.86 -16.50
N ARG A 89 -7.27 5.60 -16.92
CA ARG A 89 -8.24 4.64 -16.38
C ARG A 89 -7.70 4.04 -15.10
N ILE A 90 -8.42 4.24 -14.02
CA ILE A 90 -8.21 3.54 -12.75
C ILE A 90 -8.68 2.09 -12.93
N MET A 91 -7.85 1.15 -12.50
CA MET A 91 -8.13 -0.28 -12.49
C MET A 91 -8.17 -0.74 -11.04
N GLY A 92 -9.37 -0.75 -10.48
CA GLY A 92 -9.63 -1.11 -9.08
C GLY A 92 -9.41 -2.60 -8.80
N LYS A 93 -9.97 -3.06 -7.70
CA LYS A 93 -10.07 -4.49 -7.39
C LYS A 93 -11.20 -5.06 -8.23
N PRO A 94 -10.99 -6.12 -9.03
CA PRO A 94 -12.05 -6.71 -9.82
C PRO A 94 -13.10 -7.36 -8.90
N ALA A 95 -14.36 -7.21 -9.27
CA ALA A 95 -15.48 -7.80 -8.55
C ALA A 95 -15.55 -9.32 -8.74
N ASP A 96 -15.19 -9.78 -9.94
CA ASP A 96 -15.26 -11.18 -10.35
C ASP A 96 -14.13 -11.59 -11.30
N ARG A 97 -14.15 -12.86 -11.71
CA ARG A 97 -13.15 -13.44 -12.60
C ARG A 97 -13.16 -12.82 -14.00
N ASP A 98 -14.33 -12.43 -14.51
CA ASP A 98 -14.46 -11.89 -15.85
C ASP A 98 -13.93 -10.45 -15.90
N GLU A 99 -14.16 -9.66 -14.87
CA GLU A 99 -13.55 -8.34 -14.75
C GLU A 99 -12.03 -8.46 -14.55
N ALA A 100 -11.55 -9.44 -13.77
CA ALA A 100 -10.12 -9.71 -13.63
C ALA A 100 -9.49 -10.06 -14.97
N ARG A 101 -10.15 -10.91 -15.78
CA ARG A 101 -9.75 -11.25 -17.15
C ARG A 101 -9.65 -9.99 -18.02
N ALA A 102 -10.68 -9.16 -18.00
CA ALA A 102 -10.72 -7.93 -18.77
C ALA A 102 -9.60 -6.95 -18.39
N PHE A 103 -9.25 -6.87 -17.09
CA PHE A 103 -8.14 -6.05 -16.63
C PHE A 103 -6.79 -6.59 -17.14
N LEU A 104 -6.53 -7.87 -16.95
CA LEU A 104 -5.28 -8.50 -17.39
C LEU A 104 -5.10 -8.44 -18.91
N GLN A 105 -6.16 -8.62 -19.70
CA GLN A 105 -6.13 -8.44 -21.15
C GLN A 105 -5.76 -7.00 -21.55
N LYS A 106 -6.28 -5.99 -20.83
CA LYS A 106 -5.92 -4.59 -21.07
C LYS A 106 -4.47 -4.28 -20.71
N LEU A 107 -3.91 -4.92 -19.68
CA LEU A 107 -2.53 -4.74 -19.22
C LEU A 107 -1.53 -5.55 -20.05
N SER A 108 -1.96 -6.64 -20.67
CA SER A 108 -1.13 -7.56 -21.46
C SER A 108 -0.36 -6.83 -22.57
N GLY A 109 0.97 -6.98 -22.60
CA GLY A 109 1.88 -6.38 -23.55
C GLY A 109 2.09 -4.86 -23.35
N ARG A 110 1.65 -4.28 -22.23
CA ARG A 110 1.67 -2.82 -22.04
C ARG A 110 2.42 -2.40 -20.77
N ARG A 111 2.81 -1.14 -20.80
CA ARG A 111 3.25 -0.41 -19.59
C ARG A 111 2.05 0.27 -18.94
N HIS A 112 2.01 0.21 -17.62
CA HIS A 112 1.00 0.86 -16.81
C HIS A 112 1.62 1.48 -15.57
N LYS A 113 0.89 2.35 -14.89
CA LYS A 113 1.32 3.00 -13.65
C LYS A 113 0.75 2.27 -12.44
N VAL A 114 1.57 2.15 -11.41
CA VAL A 114 1.15 1.80 -10.05
C VAL A 114 1.50 2.99 -9.17
N ILE A 115 0.48 3.58 -8.56
CA ILE A 115 0.59 4.71 -7.66
C ILE A 115 0.32 4.19 -6.26
N THR A 116 1.25 4.40 -5.34
CA THR A 116 1.01 4.09 -3.93
C THR A 116 1.25 5.34 -3.10
N ALA A 117 0.21 5.77 -2.41
CA ALA A 117 0.28 6.85 -1.45
C ALA A 117 0.31 6.27 -0.03
N VAL A 118 1.08 6.92 0.84
CA VAL A 118 1.23 6.61 2.25
C VAL A 118 0.98 7.85 3.08
N ALA A 119 0.19 7.71 4.14
CA ALA A 119 -0.05 8.77 5.13
C ALA A 119 0.28 8.24 6.52
N VAL A 120 0.95 9.07 7.30
CA VAL A 120 1.23 8.85 8.71
C VAL A 120 0.53 9.94 9.51
N LYS A 121 -0.24 9.55 10.52
CA LYS A 121 -1.04 10.45 11.36
C LYS A 121 -0.64 10.32 12.82
N SER A 122 -0.43 11.46 13.47
CA SER A 122 -0.45 11.61 14.92
C SER A 122 -1.70 12.39 15.36
N THR A 123 -1.85 12.68 16.63
CA THR A 123 -2.91 13.58 17.13
C THR A 123 -2.82 15.00 16.57
N GLU A 124 -1.61 15.45 16.23
CA GLU A 124 -1.34 16.82 15.85
C GLU A 124 -1.28 17.06 14.36
N ARG A 125 -0.88 16.02 13.59
CA ARG A 125 -0.50 16.20 12.18
C ARG A 125 -0.70 14.95 11.34
N ILE A 126 -0.94 15.15 10.04
CA ILE A 126 -0.88 14.14 9.00
C ILE A 126 0.23 14.50 8.04
N TRP A 127 1.14 13.55 7.78
CA TRP A 127 2.13 13.60 6.72
C TRP A 127 1.72 12.65 5.62
N GLN A 128 1.91 13.04 4.37
CA GLN A 128 1.57 12.20 3.24
C GLN A 128 2.60 12.32 2.13
N LYS A 129 2.89 11.19 1.46
CA LYS A 129 3.70 11.12 0.23
C LYS A 129 3.11 10.08 -0.71
N ASP A 130 3.43 10.19 -2.00
CA ASP A 130 3.10 9.17 -2.98
C ASP A 130 4.28 8.83 -3.88
N VAL A 131 4.29 7.59 -4.36
CA VAL A 131 5.28 7.06 -5.30
C VAL A 131 4.56 6.53 -6.53
N VAL A 132 5.08 6.89 -7.70
CA VAL A 132 4.58 6.41 -8.98
C VAL A 132 5.63 5.49 -9.60
N SER A 133 5.27 4.23 -9.80
CA SER A 133 6.09 3.26 -10.50
C SER A 133 5.48 2.91 -11.85
N THR A 134 6.33 2.58 -12.82
CA THR A 134 5.89 2.04 -14.12
C THR A 134 6.20 0.56 -14.16
N VAL A 135 5.21 -0.24 -14.48
CA VAL A 135 5.31 -1.69 -14.59
C VAL A 135 5.03 -2.09 -16.02
N GLN A 136 5.84 -2.98 -16.58
CA GLN A 136 5.60 -3.58 -17.89
C GLN A 136 5.11 -5.02 -17.68
N MET A 137 3.93 -5.32 -18.21
CA MET A 137 3.44 -6.69 -18.32
C MET A 137 3.78 -7.25 -19.70
N LYS A 138 4.30 -8.47 -19.76
CA LYS A 138 4.53 -9.16 -21.04
C LYS A 138 3.18 -9.43 -21.73
N ARG A 139 3.20 -9.76 -23.02
CA ARG A 139 2.00 -10.27 -23.67
C ARG A 139 1.66 -11.63 -23.09
N LEU A 140 0.43 -11.76 -22.59
CA LEU A 140 -0.10 -13.00 -22.03
C LEU A 140 -0.74 -13.83 -23.13
N SER A 141 -0.44 -15.13 -23.17
CA SER A 141 -1.20 -16.09 -23.97
C SER A 141 -2.54 -16.40 -23.29
N PRO A 142 -3.53 -16.92 -24.03
CA PRO A 142 -4.78 -17.37 -23.44
C PRO A 142 -4.58 -18.41 -22.32
N GLN A 143 -3.63 -19.33 -22.51
CA GLN A 143 -3.32 -20.36 -21.52
C GLN A 143 -2.74 -19.78 -20.23
N GLU A 144 -1.82 -18.81 -20.31
CA GLU A 144 -1.26 -18.14 -19.13
C GLU A 144 -2.32 -17.33 -18.39
N LEU A 145 -3.18 -16.64 -19.13
CA LEU A 145 -4.28 -15.87 -18.57
C LEU A 145 -5.25 -16.76 -17.77
N GLU A 146 -5.71 -17.86 -18.38
CA GLU A 146 -6.61 -18.80 -17.71
C GLU A 146 -5.95 -19.52 -16.54
N GLY A 147 -4.68 -19.93 -16.70
CA GLY A 147 -3.90 -20.55 -15.63
C GLY A 147 -3.77 -19.61 -14.42
N TYR A 148 -3.45 -18.34 -14.65
CA TYR A 148 -3.37 -17.37 -13.57
C TYR A 148 -4.72 -17.09 -12.91
N LEU A 149 -5.78 -16.91 -13.69
CA LEU A 149 -7.12 -16.69 -13.15
C LEU A 149 -7.60 -17.85 -12.26
N SER A 150 -7.17 -19.08 -12.59
CA SER A 150 -7.53 -20.26 -11.81
C SER A 150 -6.83 -20.34 -10.46
N THR A 151 -5.73 -19.62 -10.26
CA THR A 151 -5.06 -19.55 -8.93
C THR A 151 -5.86 -18.75 -7.89
N GLY A 152 -6.78 -17.90 -8.33
CA GLY A 152 -7.48 -16.96 -7.45
C GLY A 152 -6.61 -15.80 -6.93
N ASP A 153 -5.32 -15.73 -7.32
CA ASP A 153 -4.38 -14.71 -6.80
C ASP A 153 -4.74 -13.28 -7.20
N TRP A 154 -5.63 -13.10 -8.15
CA TRP A 154 -6.15 -11.79 -8.58
C TRP A 154 -7.10 -11.14 -7.57
N GLN A 155 -7.72 -11.93 -6.68
CA GLN A 155 -8.74 -11.44 -5.74
C GLN A 155 -8.21 -10.36 -4.80
N GLY A 156 -8.99 -9.30 -4.62
CA GLY A 156 -8.66 -8.20 -3.73
C GLY A 156 -7.42 -7.37 -4.13
N LYS A 157 -6.97 -7.48 -5.39
CA LYS A 157 -5.79 -6.77 -5.89
C LYS A 157 -6.17 -5.79 -6.99
N ALA A 158 -5.73 -4.53 -6.85
CA ALA A 158 -5.89 -3.51 -7.89
C ALA A 158 -5.22 -3.99 -9.19
N GLY A 159 -5.91 -3.81 -10.32
CA GLY A 159 -5.45 -4.28 -11.63
C GLY A 159 -5.44 -5.81 -11.79
N ALA A 160 -6.06 -6.55 -10.87
CA ALA A 160 -6.16 -8.01 -10.88
C ALA A 160 -4.83 -8.76 -10.73
N TYR A 161 -3.77 -8.17 -10.16
CA TYR A 161 -2.51 -8.90 -9.97
C TYR A 161 -1.73 -8.45 -8.73
N GLY A 162 -0.86 -9.34 -8.23
CA GLY A 162 0.13 -9.04 -7.20
C GLY A 162 1.51 -9.42 -7.67
N ILE A 163 2.44 -8.43 -7.72
CA ILE A 163 3.79 -8.64 -8.27
C ILE A 163 4.62 -9.65 -7.49
N GLN A 164 4.36 -9.79 -6.19
CA GLN A 164 5.04 -10.73 -5.30
C GLN A 164 4.53 -12.18 -5.41
N GLY A 165 3.40 -12.39 -6.11
CA GLY A 165 2.79 -13.70 -6.34
C GLY A 165 3.10 -14.26 -7.73
N PRO A 166 2.32 -15.23 -8.22
CA PRO A 166 2.51 -15.86 -9.52
C PRO A 166 2.56 -14.88 -10.70
N ALA A 167 1.85 -13.73 -10.59
CA ALA A 167 1.88 -12.69 -11.61
C ALA A 167 3.26 -12.03 -11.78
N GLY A 168 4.17 -12.19 -10.82
CA GLY A 168 5.57 -11.75 -10.97
C GLY A 168 6.25 -12.34 -12.21
N ALA A 169 5.87 -13.57 -12.62
CA ALA A 169 6.35 -14.20 -13.84
C ALA A 169 5.94 -13.45 -15.13
N PHE A 170 4.96 -12.55 -15.06
CA PHE A 170 4.49 -11.75 -16.18
C PHE A 170 5.11 -10.35 -16.23
N ILE A 171 5.93 -9.99 -15.25
CA ILE A 171 6.49 -8.64 -15.10
C ILE A 171 7.99 -8.66 -15.39
N PRO A 172 8.41 -8.44 -16.65
CA PRO A 172 9.82 -8.44 -17.02
C PRO A 172 10.56 -7.16 -16.63
N TRP A 173 9.83 -6.07 -16.29
CA TRP A 173 10.47 -4.79 -16.05
C TRP A 173 9.63 -3.86 -15.16
N ILE A 174 10.32 -3.13 -14.28
CA ILE A 174 9.79 -2.08 -13.42
C ILE A 174 10.73 -0.88 -13.49
N SER A 175 10.17 0.32 -13.50
CA SER A 175 10.87 1.58 -13.20
C SER A 175 10.20 2.25 -12.02
N GLY A 176 10.93 2.37 -10.90
CA GLY A 176 10.45 2.88 -9.64
C GLY A 176 10.67 1.92 -8.49
N SER A 177 9.75 1.90 -7.54
CA SER A 177 9.88 1.15 -6.27
C SER A 177 9.08 -0.15 -6.31
N TYR A 178 9.75 -1.30 -6.23
CA TYR A 178 9.11 -2.60 -6.08
C TYR A 178 8.23 -2.68 -4.81
N PRO A 179 8.69 -2.24 -3.61
CA PRO A 179 7.83 -2.23 -2.42
C PRO A 179 6.59 -1.34 -2.58
N ALA A 180 6.70 -0.22 -3.31
CA ALA A 180 5.54 0.60 -3.63
C ALA A 180 4.54 -0.14 -4.53
N VAL A 181 5.02 -0.91 -5.52
CA VAL A 181 4.14 -1.76 -6.36
C VAL A 181 3.46 -2.85 -5.55
N MET A 182 4.13 -3.41 -4.53
CA MET A 182 3.51 -4.33 -3.57
C MET A 182 2.45 -3.67 -2.69
N GLY A 183 2.57 -2.35 -2.41
CA GLY A 183 1.57 -1.60 -1.66
C GLY A 183 2.05 -0.73 -0.51
N LEU A 184 3.39 -0.59 -0.30
CA LEU A 184 3.96 0.32 0.70
C LEU A 184 5.37 0.78 0.27
N PRO A 185 5.59 2.08 -0.05
CA PRO A 185 6.91 2.61 -0.40
C PRO A 185 7.77 2.72 0.85
N LEU A 186 8.75 1.81 1.01
CA LEU A 186 9.52 1.69 2.25
C LEU A 186 10.35 2.95 2.59
N PRO A 187 11.07 3.61 1.65
CA PRO A 187 11.82 4.83 1.99
C PRO A 187 10.93 5.96 2.51
N GLU A 188 9.81 6.23 1.83
CA GLU A 188 8.86 7.26 2.22
C GLU A 188 8.17 6.92 3.53
N THR A 189 7.81 5.64 3.71
CA THR A 189 7.21 5.13 4.95
C THR A 189 8.16 5.31 6.13
N ALA A 190 9.41 4.88 6.00
CA ALA A 190 10.43 5.04 7.05
C ALA A 190 10.62 6.52 7.41
N HIS A 191 10.77 7.38 6.41
CA HIS A 191 10.92 8.83 6.63
C HIS A 191 9.72 9.44 7.39
N LEU A 192 8.49 9.09 7.00
CA LEU A 192 7.30 9.64 7.64
C LEU A 192 7.10 9.08 9.06
N LEU A 193 7.40 7.81 9.29
CA LEU A 193 7.32 7.19 10.62
C LEU A 193 8.35 7.80 11.58
N GLN A 194 9.59 8.04 11.11
CA GLN A 194 10.60 8.72 11.91
C GLN A 194 10.18 10.17 12.24
N ALA A 195 9.62 10.91 11.28
CA ALA A 195 9.10 12.26 11.51
C ALA A 195 7.94 12.28 12.54
N ALA A 196 7.20 11.17 12.67
CA ALA A 196 6.13 10.99 13.65
C ALA A 196 6.62 10.45 15.01
N GLY A 197 7.93 10.19 15.16
CA GLY A 197 8.55 9.73 16.41
C GLY A 197 8.62 8.21 16.58
N ILE A 198 8.41 7.42 15.50
CA ILE A 198 8.70 5.98 15.51
C ILE A 198 10.18 5.78 15.23
N ASN A 199 10.90 5.14 16.16
CA ASN A 199 12.30 4.78 15.96
C ASN A 199 12.39 3.49 15.14
N ILE A 200 13.06 3.56 13.97
CA ILE A 200 13.24 2.40 13.07
C ILE A 200 14.63 1.79 13.25
N TRP A 201 15.67 2.64 13.45
CA TRP A 201 17.06 2.22 13.41
C TRP A 201 17.76 2.13 14.78
N GLY A 202 17.06 2.42 15.86
CA GLY A 202 17.59 2.50 17.21
C GLY A 202 17.10 1.40 18.16
N GLN A 203 16.60 0.28 17.67
CA GLN A 203 16.25 -0.87 18.51
C GLN A 203 17.48 -1.75 18.69
N THR A 204 18.33 -1.37 19.60
CA THR A 204 19.31 -2.24 20.26
C THR A 204 18.84 -2.56 21.65
#